data_3fae58236ab493e2914667ba9d893dd6
#
_entry.id   3fae58236ab493e2914667ba9d893dd6
#
_cell.length_a   1.000
_cell.length_b   1.000
_cell.length_c   1.000
_cell.angle_alpha   90.00
_cell.angle_beta   90.00
_cell.angle_gamma   90.00
#
_symmetry.space_group_name_H-M   'P 1'
#
loop_
_entity.id
_entity.type
_entity.pdbx_description
1 polymer ?
#
loop_
_entity_poly.entity_id
_entity_poly.type
_entity_poly.pdbx_seq_one_letter_code
_entity_poly.pdbx_strand_id
1 'polypeptide(L)'
;MFISTRLRVLGRRCRTAAFTLVELLVVIAIIGVLIGLLLPAIQAAREAGRRSSCGNNLRQLGLGLHNYESAKGKFPPGFQREYGSTTTNDGFSGAGAQGNWAWGSFILPYMEYATVAETLDMTGTTCAEAMANGTKAAAMKKRMPGFLCPSDATRPTGLTDINFNNAAGTNVGSGWAMSNYVAANNSGDTARNGDGMFFMDSEVKIKDITDGTTKTIALGERVWRNFNGVTGTDPGNSQTLSGSIKPQAGCVFCVRGTRQQSSWGIRDGLGAMPTGGGINKPSSIISYTESVSARSFCSSYHPGGAQCTMADGSTRFFSESTSLGVMRNLIAIADGQPVSGDY
;
A
#
# COMPACT_ATOMS: atom_id res chain seq x y z
N MET A 1 -55.76 -31.12 -69.16
CA MET A 1 -56.72 -30.72 -68.11
C MET A 1 -55.93 -30.51 -66.83
N PHE A 2 -55.50 -29.24 -66.60
CA PHE A 2 -54.66 -28.86 -65.45
C PHE A 2 -55.56 -28.27 -64.38
N ILE A 3 -55.59 -28.94 -63.21
CA ILE A 3 -56.32 -28.48 -62.02
C ILE A 3 -55.35 -27.62 -61.17
N SER A 4 -55.60 -26.32 -61.17
CA SER A 4 -54.83 -25.39 -60.35
C SER A 4 -55.43 -25.31 -58.92
N THR A 5 -54.74 -25.88 -57.94
CA THR A 5 -55.12 -25.81 -56.54
C THR A 5 -54.53 -24.54 -55.90
N ARG A 6 -55.37 -23.55 -55.65
CA ARG A 6 -54.98 -22.34 -54.95
C ARG A 6 -54.93 -22.61 -53.43
N LEU A 7 -53.76 -22.61 -52.89
CA LEU A 7 -53.52 -22.59 -51.45
C LEU A 7 -53.94 -21.20 -50.88
N ARG A 8 -55.00 -21.16 -50.08
CA ARG A 8 -55.33 -19.96 -49.29
C ARG A 8 -54.44 -19.92 -48.05
N VAL A 9 -53.43 -19.03 -48.04
CA VAL A 9 -52.67 -18.69 -46.84
C VAL A 9 -53.57 -17.85 -45.92
N LEU A 10 -54.02 -18.44 -44.83
CA LEU A 10 -54.73 -17.75 -43.73
C LEU A 10 -53.68 -16.90 -43.00
N GLY A 11 -53.62 -15.61 -43.35
CA GLY A 11 -52.84 -14.64 -42.63
C GLY A 11 -53.36 -14.47 -41.20
N ARG A 12 -52.72 -15.05 -40.21
CA ARG A 12 -52.92 -14.72 -38.83
C ARG A 12 -52.55 -13.24 -38.65
N ARG A 13 -53.55 -12.36 -38.57
CA ARG A 13 -53.39 -10.98 -38.14
C ARG A 13 -52.89 -11.01 -36.69
N CYS A 14 -51.56 -10.81 -36.50
CA CYS A 14 -50.97 -10.51 -35.19
C CYS A 14 -51.63 -9.19 -34.75
N ARG A 15 -52.52 -9.24 -33.77
CA ARG A 15 -53.03 -8.02 -33.12
C ARG A 15 -51.84 -7.40 -32.38
N THR A 16 -51.22 -6.41 -32.96
CA THR A 16 -50.29 -5.53 -32.27
C THR A 16 -51.09 -4.77 -31.21
N ALA A 17 -50.98 -5.16 -29.94
CA ALA A 17 -51.53 -4.36 -28.85
C ALA A 17 -50.82 -2.99 -28.91
N ALA A 18 -51.57 -1.94 -29.13
CA ALA A 18 -51.05 -0.59 -29.09
C ALA A 18 -50.76 -0.21 -27.65
N PHE A 19 -49.47 0.07 -27.37
CA PHE A 19 -49.00 0.46 -26.04
C PHE A 19 -49.42 1.92 -25.78
N THR A 20 -50.03 2.19 -24.65
CA THR A 20 -50.44 3.57 -24.30
C THR A 20 -49.24 4.32 -23.71
N LEU A 21 -49.26 5.66 -23.91
CA LEU A 21 -48.21 6.54 -23.35
C LEU A 21 -48.14 6.42 -21.82
N VAL A 22 -49.26 6.21 -21.15
CA VAL A 22 -49.35 6.06 -19.69
C VAL A 22 -48.71 4.76 -19.23
N GLU A 23 -48.95 3.63 -19.93
CA GLU A 23 -48.30 2.36 -19.60
C GLU A 23 -46.78 2.45 -19.71
N LEU A 24 -46.28 3.14 -20.75
CA LEU A 24 -44.82 3.36 -20.88
C LEU A 24 -44.28 4.23 -19.74
N LEU A 25 -45.00 5.32 -19.40
CA LEU A 25 -44.59 6.27 -18.39
C LEU A 25 -44.53 5.62 -16.99
N VAL A 26 -45.50 4.77 -16.64
CA VAL A 26 -45.50 4.02 -15.36
C VAL A 26 -44.34 3.04 -15.30
N VAL A 27 -44.05 2.32 -16.38
CA VAL A 27 -42.94 1.37 -16.42
C VAL A 27 -41.59 2.06 -16.21
N ILE A 28 -41.34 3.18 -16.93
CA ILE A 28 -40.07 3.91 -16.74
C ILE A 28 -39.97 4.54 -15.36
N ALA A 29 -41.08 4.98 -14.76
CA ALA A 29 -41.10 5.49 -13.39
C ALA A 29 -40.73 4.39 -12.38
N ILE A 30 -41.29 3.20 -12.50
CA ILE A 30 -40.96 2.07 -11.62
C ILE A 30 -39.50 1.65 -11.79
N ILE A 31 -39.01 1.54 -13.04
CA ILE A 31 -37.61 1.23 -13.32
C ILE A 31 -36.70 2.30 -12.72
N GLY A 32 -37.04 3.59 -12.88
CA GLY A 32 -36.29 4.71 -12.31
C GLY A 32 -36.16 4.61 -10.78
N VAL A 33 -37.24 4.32 -10.09
CA VAL A 33 -37.24 4.13 -8.63
C VAL A 33 -36.40 2.92 -8.23
N LEU A 34 -36.56 1.78 -8.91
CA LEU A 34 -35.80 0.57 -8.62
C LEU A 34 -34.29 0.79 -8.82
N ILE A 35 -33.88 1.41 -9.93
CA ILE A 35 -32.47 1.72 -10.20
C ILE A 35 -31.94 2.72 -9.16
N GLY A 36 -32.73 3.75 -8.82
CA GLY A 36 -32.36 4.76 -7.83
C GLY A 36 -32.07 4.17 -6.45
N LEU A 37 -32.77 3.11 -6.05
CA LEU A 37 -32.56 2.41 -4.78
C LEU A 37 -31.43 1.36 -4.87
N LEU A 38 -31.29 0.69 -6.01
CA LEU A 38 -30.30 -0.39 -6.17
C LEU A 38 -28.89 0.14 -6.39
N LEU A 39 -28.71 1.25 -7.08
CA LEU A 39 -27.39 1.77 -7.44
C LEU A 39 -26.49 2.06 -6.22
N PRO A 40 -26.95 2.76 -5.16
CA PRO A 40 -26.18 2.97 -3.94
C PRO A 40 -25.84 1.66 -3.22
N ALA A 41 -26.79 0.73 -3.16
CA ALA A 41 -26.60 -0.56 -2.50
C ALA A 41 -25.53 -1.42 -3.22
N ILE A 42 -25.56 -1.45 -4.55
CA ILE A 42 -24.55 -2.17 -5.34
C ILE A 42 -23.16 -1.55 -5.15
N GLN A 43 -23.04 -0.24 -5.09
CA GLN A 43 -21.75 0.43 -4.86
C GLN A 43 -21.21 0.12 -3.46
N ALA A 44 -22.06 0.15 -2.44
CA ALA A 44 -21.68 -0.21 -1.07
C ALA A 44 -21.23 -1.69 -0.97
N ALA A 45 -21.95 -2.60 -1.62
CA ALA A 45 -21.60 -4.01 -1.65
C ALA A 45 -20.26 -4.26 -2.36
N ARG A 46 -20.01 -3.58 -3.48
CA ARG A 46 -18.73 -3.65 -4.20
C ARG A 46 -17.57 -3.15 -3.33
N GLU A 47 -17.75 -2.04 -2.61
CA GLU A 47 -16.70 -1.51 -1.74
C GLU A 47 -16.45 -2.44 -0.54
N ALA A 48 -17.50 -3.00 0.06
CA ALA A 48 -17.35 -4.03 1.11
C ALA A 48 -16.55 -5.25 0.61
N GLY A 49 -16.81 -5.69 -0.63
CA GLY A 49 -16.04 -6.76 -1.28
C GLY A 49 -14.56 -6.39 -1.49
N ARG A 50 -14.28 -5.18 -1.97
CA ARG A 50 -12.90 -4.68 -2.11
C ARG A 50 -12.18 -4.58 -0.77
N ARG A 51 -12.85 -4.03 0.25
CA ARG A 51 -12.31 -3.96 1.62
C ARG A 51 -12.00 -5.34 2.19
N SER A 52 -12.87 -6.33 1.97
CA SER A 52 -12.60 -7.73 2.37
C SER A 52 -11.37 -8.29 1.65
N SER A 53 -11.21 -8.01 0.36
CA SER A 53 -10.04 -8.44 -0.40
C SER A 53 -8.74 -7.79 0.10
N CYS A 54 -8.75 -6.49 0.41
CA CYS A 54 -7.59 -5.80 0.98
C CYS A 54 -7.21 -6.39 2.35
N GLY A 55 -8.20 -6.69 3.22
CA GLY A 55 -7.97 -7.35 4.49
C GLY A 55 -7.42 -8.78 4.35
N ASN A 56 -7.85 -9.51 3.34
CA ASN A 56 -7.31 -10.83 3.05
C ASN A 56 -5.85 -10.76 2.58
N ASN A 57 -5.50 -9.78 1.74
CA ASN A 57 -4.10 -9.55 1.36
C ASN A 57 -3.23 -9.24 2.59
N LEU A 58 -3.70 -8.36 3.48
CA LEU A 58 -3.00 -8.05 4.73
C LEU A 58 -2.81 -9.30 5.61
N ARG A 59 -3.82 -10.18 5.71
CA ARG A 59 -3.68 -11.45 6.43
C ARG A 59 -2.65 -12.36 5.80
N GLN A 60 -2.60 -12.46 4.46
CA GLN A 60 -1.62 -13.26 3.74
C GLN A 60 -0.20 -12.72 3.97
N LEU A 61 -0.03 -11.40 3.96
CA LEU A 61 1.24 -10.76 4.29
C LEU A 61 1.64 -11.01 5.74
N GLY A 62 0.70 -10.90 6.68
CA GLY A 62 0.91 -11.24 8.09
C GLY A 62 1.34 -12.69 8.28
N LEU A 63 0.70 -13.63 7.58
CA LEU A 63 1.09 -15.03 7.58
C LEU A 63 2.50 -15.23 7.01
N GLY A 64 2.84 -14.52 5.91
CA GLY A 64 4.19 -14.52 5.35
C GLY A 64 5.26 -14.03 6.33
N LEU A 65 4.95 -12.98 7.13
CA LEU A 65 5.81 -12.48 8.19
C LEU A 65 6.04 -13.52 9.30
N HIS A 66 4.98 -14.19 9.74
CA HIS A 66 5.08 -15.25 10.77
C HIS A 66 5.83 -16.49 10.27
N ASN A 67 5.61 -16.89 9.02
CA ASN A 67 6.36 -17.99 8.42
C ASN A 67 7.85 -17.66 8.32
N TYR A 68 8.19 -16.41 7.97
CA TYR A 68 9.58 -15.95 8.00
C TYR A 68 10.15 -15.97 9.42
N GLU A 69 9.42 -15.46 10.41
CA GLU A 69 9.81 -15.45 11.82
C GLU A 69 10.04 -16.86 12.35
N SER A 70 9.12 -17.79 12.06
CA SER A 70 9.25 -19.20 12.44
C SER A 70 10.51 -19.85 11.84
N ALA A 71 10.87 -19.50 10.61
CA ALA A 71 12.03 -20.06 9.92
C ALA A 71 13.36 -19.41 10.34
N LYS A 72 13.34 -18.12 10.73
CA LYS A 72 14.54 -17.32 10.99
C LYS A 72 14.72 -16.92 12.46
N GLY A 73 13.72 -17.12 13.30
CA GLY A 73 13.71 -16.75 14.73
C GLY A 73 13.60 -15.25 14.97
N LYS A 74 13.26 -14.47 13.94
CA LYS A 74 13.07 -13.01 13.97
C LYS A 74 12.22 -12.56 12.79
N PHE A 75 11.54 -11.43 12.91
CA PHE A 75 10.87 -10.80 11.78
C PHE A 75 11.88 -10.28 10.74
N PRO A 76 11.47 -10.13 9.46
CA PRO A 76 12.35 -9.54 8.46
C PRO A 76 12.68 -8.10 8.81
N PRO A 77 13.85 -7.59 8.41
CA PRO A 77 14.16 -6.17 8.57
C PRO A 77 13.21 -5.34 7.70
N GLY A 78 12.94 -4.11 8.11
CA GLY A 78 12.19 -3.16 7.29
C GLY A 78 12.88 -2.95 5.94
N PHE A 79 14.19 -2.83 5.97
CA PHE A 79 15.06 -2.95 4.82
C PHE A 79 16.47 -3.34 5.27
N GLN A 80 17.21 -3.97 4.38
CA GLN A 80 18.58 -4.43 4.65
C GLN A 80 19.56 -3.45 4.00
N ARG A 81 20.54 -3.00 4.78
CA ARG A 81 21.65 -2.19 4.26
C ARG A 81 22.48 -3.02 3.30
N GLU A 82 22.71 -2.49 2.10
CA GLU A 82 23.57 -3.17 1.14
C GLU A 82 25.06 -2.93 1.44
N TYR A 83 25.84 -3.99 1.30
CA TYR A 83 27.28 -3.93 1.42
C TYR A 83 27.90 -3.11 0.29
N GLY A 84 28.79 -2.19 0.63
CA GLY A 84 29.55 -1.38 -0.35
C GLY A 84 29.60 0.10 -0.01
N SER A 85 28.81 0.55 0.93
CA SER A 85 28.92 1.92 1.44
C SER A 85 30.00 1.99 2.53
N THR A 86 31.23 2.26 2.11
CA THR A 86 32.41 2.35 2.97
C THR A 86 32.51 3.65 3.76
N THR A 87 31.50 4.50 3.68
CA THR A 87 31.53 5.77 4.42
C THR A 87 30.81 5.61 5.75
N THR A 88 31.53 5.97 6.81
CA THR A 88 31.10 6.02 8.21
C THR A 88 29.84 6.86 8.47
N ASN A 89 29.28 7.45 7.46
CA ASN A 89 28.05 8.20 7.44
C ASN A 89 26.98 7.43 6.65
N ASP A 90 26.44 6.36 7.24
CA ASP A 90 25.10 5.85 6.99
C ASP A 90 24.82 5.01 5.74
N GLY A 91 25.83 4.54 5.03
CA GLY A 91 25.60 3.76 3.83
C GLY A 91 24.96 4.52 2.65
N PHE A 92 24.87 5.84 2.72
CA PHE A 92 24.17 6.68 1.75
C PHE A 92 25.05 7.74 1.13
N SER A 93 26.34 7.49 0.93
CA SER A 93 27.23 8.49 0.38
C SER A 93 27.06 8.68 -1.12
N GLY A 94 26.65 9.84 -1.49
CA GLY A 94 27.06 10.53 -2.71
C GLY A 94 26.21 10.35 -3.95
N ALA A 95 25.73 9.20 -4.28
CA ALA A 95 25.04 8.98 -5.56
C ALA A 95 23.51 8.86 -5.44
N GLY A 96 22.95 9.14 -4.30
CA GLY A 96 21.51 9.26 -4.04
C GLY A 96 20.65 8.10 -4.53
N ALA A 97 19.77 7.62 -3.73
CA ALA A 97 18.65 6.76 -4.15
C ALA A 97 18.99 5.35 -4.66
N GLN A 98 20.07 4.73 -4.17
CA GLN A 98 20.30 3.29 -4.38
C GLN A 98 19.16 2.48 -3.74
N GLY A 99 18.77 1.38 -4.40
CA GLY A 99 17.78 0.45 -3.85
C GLY A 99 18.41 -0.45 -2.78
N ASN A 100 17.70 -0.65 -1.69
CA ASN A 100 18.02 -1.67 -0.66
C ASN A 100 16.87 -2.66 -0.61
N TRP A 101 17.14 -3.94 -0.30
CA TRP A 101 16.09 -4.94 -0.18
C TRP A 101 15.10 -4.56 0.93
N ALA A 102 13.82 -4.45 0.58
CA ALA A 102 12.73 -4.14 1.51
C ALA A 102 12.15 -5.40 2.14
N TRP A 103 11.42 -5.22 3.25
CA TRP A 103 10.76 -6.30 3.98
C TRP A 103 9.94 -7.25 3.09
N GLY A 104 9.26 -6.70 2.09
CA GLY A 104 8.45 -7.48 1.15
C GLY A 104 9.23 -8.53 0.38
N SER A 105 10.51 -8.26 0.05
CA SER A 105 11.39 -9.22 -0.61
C SER A 105 11.62 -10.47 0.22
N PHE A 106 11.82 -10.31 1.52
CA PHE A 106 12.19 -11.41 2.42
C PHE A 106 11.07 -12.40 2.68
N ILE A 107 9.81 -11.97 2.54
CA ILE A 107 8.65 -12.84 2.76
C ILE A 107 8.18 -13.57 1.49
N LEU A 108 8.71 -13.24 0.31
CA LEU A 108 8.32 -13.88 -0.95
C LEU A 108 8.42 -15.40 -0.95
N PRO A 109 9.51 -16.02 -0.38
CA PRO A 109 9.60 -17.48 -0.30
C PRO A 109 8.48 -18.13 0.53
N TYR A 110 7.87 -17.37 1.43
CA TYR A 110 6.83 -17.80 2.36
C TYR A 110 5.42 -17.45 1.88
N MET A 111 5.33 -16.95 0.66
CA MET A 111 4.09 -16.64 -0.07
C MET A 111 4.08 -17.39 -1.40
N GLU A 112 3.08 -17.16 -2.24
CA GLU A 112 3.00 -17.78 -3.59
C GLU A 112 3.98 -17.17 -4.61
N TYR A 113 5.11 -16.58 -4.14
CA TYR A 113 6.11 -15.89 -4.97
C TYR A 113 7.51 -16.49 -4.87
N ALA A 114 7.64 -17.77 -4.49
CA ALA A 114 8.92 -18.44 -4.32
C ALA A 114 9.81 -18.37 -5.58
N THR A 115 9.24 -18.58 -6.78
CA THR A 115 9.97 -18.49 -8.04
C THR A 115 10.57 -17.09 -8.29
N VAL A 116 9.87 -16.03 -7.84
CA VAL A 116 10.40 -14.67 -7.94
C VAL A 116 11.58 -14.51 -6.98
N ALA A 117 11.46 -14.99 -5.75
CA ALA A 117 12.53 -14.94 -4.76
C ALA A 117 13.79 -15.70 -5.22
N GLU A 118 13.62 -16.88 -5.81
CA GLU A 118 14.72 -17.68 -6.41
C GLU A 118 15.40 -16.91 -7.56
N THR A 119 14.62 -16.27 -8.43
CA THR A 119 15.16 -15.47 -9.54
C THR A 119 16.00 -14.30 -9.02
N LEU A 120 15.59 -13.67 -7.93
CA LEU A 120 16.26 -12.50 -7.36
C LEU A 120 17.60 -12.85 -6.71
N ASP A 121 17.73 -14.05 -6.08
CA ASP A 121 18.94 -14.48 -5.36
C ASP A 121 19.46 -13.40 -4.42
N MET A 122 18.65 -13.03 -3.43
CA MET A 122 18.94 -11.92 -2.51
C MET A 122 20.16 -12.17 -1.60
N THR A 123 20.65 -13.40 -1.52
CA THR A 123 21.85 -13.75 -0.74
C THR A 123 23.15 -13.44 -1.47
N GLY A 124 23.14 -13.54 -2.80
CA GLY A 124 24.31 -13.32 -3.66
C GLY A 124 24.26 -12.03 -4.46
N THR A 125 23.18 -11.25 -4.36
CA THR A 125 22.97 -10.07 -5.22
C THR A 125 22.37 -8.93 -4.40
N THR A 126 22.94 -7.73 -4.50
CA THR A 126 22.35 -6.53 -3.94
C THR A 126 21.12 -6.10 -4.73
N CYS A 127 20.20 -5.33 -4.12
CA CYS A 127 19.03 -4.81 -4.80
C CYS A 127 19.42 -3.93 -5.99
N ALA A 128 20.46 -3.11 -5.82
CA ALA A 128 20.98 -2.24 -6.88
C ALA A 128 21.54 -3.04 -8.08
N GLU A 129 22.21 -4.16 -7.84
CA GLU A 129 22.68 -5.09 -8.89
C GLU A 129 21.51 -5.81 -9.55
N ALA A 130 20.53 -6.27 -8.77
CA ALA A 130 19.33 -6.90 -9.31
C ALA A 130 18.53 -5.95 -10.23
N MET A 131 18.45 -4.68 -9.88
CA MET A 131 17.82 -3.66 -10.73
C MET A 131 18.56 -3.43 -12.05
N ALA A 132 19.88 -3.61 -12.06
CA ALA A 132 20.71 -3.47 -13.27
C ALA A 132 20.71 -4.74 -14.12
N ASN A 133 20.31 -5.90 -13.59
CA ASN A 133 20.25 -7.16 -14.28
C ASN A 133 18.92 -7.32 -15.02
N GLY A 134 18.92 -7.55 -16.33
CA GLY A 134 17.72 -7.61 -17.15
C GLY A 134 16.67 -8.63 -16.68
N THR A 135 17.08 -9.83 -16.29
CA THR A 135 16.17 -10.90 -15.84
C THR A 135 15.60 -10.61 -14.46
N LYS A 136 16.46 -10.21 -13.49
CA LYS A 136 16.06 -9.86 -12.14
C LYS A 136 15.18 -8.61 -12.14
N ALA A 137 15.54 -7.58 -12.88
CA ALA A 137 14.74 -6.37 -13.06
C ALA A 137 13.36 -6.66 -13.65
N ALA A 138 13.27 -7.55 -14.64
CA ALA A 138 11.99 -7.98 -15.20
C ALA A 138 11.09 -8.66 -14.15
N ALA A 139 11.67 -9.51 -13.29
CA ALA A 139 10.96 -10.12 -12.16
C ALA A 139 10.47 -9.08 -11.15
N MET A 140 11.30 -8.06 -10.85
CA MET A 140 10.96 -6.96 -9.93
C MET A 140 9.90 -6.00 -10.49
N LYS A 141 9.68 -5.98 -11.80
CA LYS A 141 8.66 -5.18 -12.49
C LYS A 141 7.34 -5.95 -12.71
N LYS A 142 7.25 -7.16 -12.23
CA LYS A 142 6.04 -7.97 -12.33
C LYS A 142 5.00 -7.51 -11.31
N ARG A 143 3.76 -7.29 -11.77
CA ARG A 143 2.63 -6.97 -10.89
C ARG A 143 2.39 -8.09 -9.88
N MET A 144 2.23 -7.74 -8.61
CA MET A 144 2.03 -8.66 -7.49
C MET A 144 0.68 -8.41 -6.81
N PRO A 145 -0.40 -9.12 -7.19
CA PRO A 145 -1.75 -8.88 -6.67
C PRO A 145 -1.87 -8.94 -5.15
N GLY A 146 -1.13 -9.81 -4.48
CA GLY A 146 -1.13 -9.92 -3.01
C GLY A 146 -0.61 -8.69 -2.28
N PHE A 147 0.10 -7.81 -2.98
CA PHE A 147 0.59 -6.53 -2.44
C PHE A 147 -0.27 -5.32 -2.85
N LEU A 148 -1.37 -5.54 -3.56
CA LEU A 148 -2.20 -4.47 -4.10
C LEU A 148 -3.59 -4.47 -3.46
N CYS A 149 -4.05 -3.28 -3.04
CA CYS A 149 -5.42 -3.10 -2.59
C CYS A 149 -6.33 -2.81 -3.81
N PRO A 150 -7.38 -3.62 -4.05
CA PRO A 150 -8.31 -3.42 -5.17
C PRO A 150 -9.06 -2.09 -5.16
N SER A 151 -9.13 -1.40 -4.03
CA SER A 151 -9.73 -0.06 -3.92
C SER A 151 -8.80 1.04 -4.43
N ASP A 152 -7.50 0.78 -4.56
CA ASP A 152 -6.56 1.70 -5.18
C ASP A 152 -6.49 1.48 -6.69
N ALA A 153 -7.39 2.15 -7.41
CA ALA A 153 -7.43 2.11 -8.87
C ALA A 153 -6.50 3.14 -9.54
N THR A 154 -5.72 3.90 -8.78
CA THR A 154 -4.89 4.99 -9.33
C THR A 154 -3.70 4.49 -10.13
N ARG A 155 -3.25 3.26 -9.86
CA ARG A 155 -2.16 2.58 -10.55
C ARG A 155 -2.58 1.18 -11.01
N PRO A 156 -3.38 1.06 -12.07
CA PRO A 156 -3.92 -0.23 -12.52
C PRO A 156 -2.83 -1.22 -12.96
N THR A 157 -1.66 -0.73 -13.36
CA THR A 157 -0.49 -1.55 -13.67
C THR A 157 0.10 -2.23 -12.43
N GLY A 158 -0.12 -1.68 -11.23
CA GLY A 158 0.50 -2.14 -9.99
C GLY A 158 2.01 -1.88 -9.95
N LEU A 159 2.47 -0.84 -10.66
CA LEU A 159 3.87 -0.46 -10.74
C LEU A 159 4.08 0.97 -10.24
N THR A 160 5.23 1.20 -9.57
CA THR A 160 5.59 2.52 -9.04
C THR A 160 6.15 3.44 -10.12
N ASP A 161 6.11 4.75 -9.88
CA ASP A 161 6.90 5.75 -10.63
C ASP A 161 8.17 6.17 -9.86
N ILE A 162 8.50 5.47 -8.77
CA ILE A 162 9.70 5.72 -8.00
C ILE A 162 10.92 5.33 -8.84
N ASN A 163 11.81 6.29 -9.05
CA ASN A 163 13.10 6.03 -9.70
C ASN A 163 14.13 5.58 -8.66
N PHE A 164 14.90 4.58 -9.01
CA PHE A 164 16.03 4.11 -8.21
C PHE A 164 17.33 4.31 -8.98
N ASN A 165 18.44 4.35 -8.25
CA ASN A 165 19.78 4.34 -8.83
C ASN A 165 20.45 2.98 -8.57
N ASN A 166 21.28 2.53 -9.49
CA ASN A 166 22.17 1.38 -9.28
C ASN A 166 23.36 1.76 -8.38
N ALA A 167 24.22 0.80 -8.11
CA ALA A 167 25.44 0.99 -7.29
C ALA A 167 26.38 2.09 -7.83
N ALA A 168 26.39 2.32 -9.15
CA ALA A 168 27.17 3.38 -9.81
C ALA A 168 26.46 4.75 -9.76
N GLY A 169 25.32 4.89 -9.12
CA GLY A 169 24.52 6.13 -9.08
C GLY A 169 23.72 6.42 -10.35
N THR A 170 23.70 5.49 -11.31
CA THR A 170 22.95 5.65 -12.54
C THR A 170 21.48 5.35 -12.30
N ASN A 171 20.58 6.19 -12.79
CA ASN A 171 19.14 5.98 -12.71
C ASN A 171 18.74 4.77 -13.54
N VAL A 172 18.19 3.74 -12.90
CA VAL A 172 17.69 2.51 -13.53
C VAL A 172 16.19 2.55 -13.82
N GLY A 173 15.59 3.74 -13.69
CA GLY A 173 14.21 4.00 -14.03
C GLY A 173 13.21 3.66 -12.94
N SER A 174 11.95 3.57 -13.34
CA SER A 174 10.77 3.29 -12.52
C SER A 174 10.04 2.04 -13.04
N GLY A 175 8.85 1.79 -12.54
CA GLY A 175 8.03 0.66 -12.98
C GLY A 175 8.27 -0.61 -12.15
N TRP A 176 8.71 -0.47 -10.92
CA TRP A 176 8.90 -1.57 -9.96
C TRP A 176 7.57 -1.99 -9.35
N ALA A 177 7.45 -3.23 -8.91
CA ALA A 177 6.23 -3.72 -8.29
C ALA A 177 5.84 -2.88 -7.06
N MET A 178 4.61 -2.38 -7.09
CA MET A 178 4.04 -1.52 -6.07
C MET A 178 3.46 -2.34 -4.92
N SER A 179 3.55 -1.81 -3.70
CA SER A 179 2.82 -2.30 -2.54
C SER A 179 1.90 -1.22 -1.98
N ASN A 180 0.63 -1.55 -1.78
CA ASN A 180 -0.30 -0.75 -1.00
C ASN A 180 -0.22 -1.05 0.50
N TYR A 181 0.70 -1.91 0.91
CA TYR A 181 0.92 -2.28 2.29
C TYR A 181 2.34 -1.93 2.67
N VAL A 182 2.50 -1.24 3.78
CA VAL A 182 3.79 -0.72 4.26
C VAL A 182 4.03 -1.17 5.69
N ALA A 183 5.28 -1.42 6.00
CA ALA A 183 5.70 -1.92 7.29
C ALA A 183 5.85 -0.80 8.32
N ALA A 184 5.40 -1.03 9.55
CA ALA A 184 5.49 -0.08 10.66
C ALA A 184 6.94 -0.01 11.16
N ASN A 185 7.57 1.16 11.03
CA ASN A 185 8.99 1.32 11.36
C ASN A 185 9.25 2.22 12.56
N ASN A 186 8.41 3.21 12.82
CA ASN A 186 8.68 4.18 13.88
C ASN A 186 7.42 4.92 14.32
N SER A 187 7.24 5.10 15.62
CA SER A 187 6.20 5.96 16.20
C SER A 187 6.50 7.46 16.04
N GLY A 188 7.75 7.80 15.75
CA GLY A 188 8.27 9.17 15.54
C GLY A 188 8.81 9.38 14.12
N ASP A 189 9.80 10.28 13.99
CA ASP A 189 10.29 10.83 12.71
C ASP A 189 11.59 10.18 12.19
N THR A 190 12.17 9.17 12.86
CA THR A 190 13.48 8.63 12.49
C THR A 190 13.41 7.16 12.10
N ALA A 191 13.58 6.86 10.81
CA ALA A 191 13.58 5.49 10.27
C ALA A 191 14.79 4.64 10.66
N ARG A 192 15.83 5.24 11.23
CA ARG A 192 17.12 4.57 11.45
C ARG A 192 17.16 3.74 12.72
N ASN A 193 16.62 4.27 13.80
CA ASN A 193 16.51 3.60 15.09
C ASN A 193 15.02 3.54 15.44
N GLY A 194 14.24 2.83 14.61
CA GLY A 194 12.81 2.73 14.80
C GLY A 194 12.48 2.05 16.12
N ASP A 195 11.43 2.51 16.73
CA ASP A 195 10.77 1.88 17.87
C ASP A 195 9.63 0.95 17.44
N GLY A 196 9.38 0.85 16.13
CA GLY A 196 8.46 -0.11 15.52
C GLY A 196 9.12 -1.45 15.19
N MET A 197 8.39 -2.33 14.52
CA MET A 197 8.90 -3.66 14.17
C MET A 197 9.91 -3.65 13.03
N PHE A 198 9.81 -2.71 12.07
CA PHE A 198 10.50 -2.79 10.78
C PHE A 198 11.32 -1.54 10.50
N PHE A 199 12.54 -1.50 10.98
CA PHE A 199 13.51 -0.46 10.66
C PHE A 199 14.73 -1.04 9.93
N MET A 200 15.72 -0.21 9.63
CA MET A 200 16.93 -0.62 8.92
C MET A 200 17.69 -1.68 9.72
N ASP A 201 17.97 -2.82 9.08
CA ASP A 201 18.68 -3.97 9.67
C ASP A 201 18.05 -4.46 10.99
N SER A 202 16.73 -4.31 11.16
CA SER A 202 16.04 -4.74 12.37
C SER A 202 16.06 -6.26 12.54
N GLU A 203 16.16 -6.70 13.79
CA GLU A 203 16.16 -8.12 14.18
C GLU A 203 15.12 -8.39 15.28
N VAL A 204 13.94 -7.77 15.15
CA VAL A 204 12.86 -7.86 16.13
C VAL A 204 12.35 -9.29 16.22
N LYS A 205 12.20 -9.79 17.44
CA LYS A 205 11.65 -11.10 17.79
C LYS A 205 10.30 -10.90 18.49
N ILE A 206 9.47 -11.92 18.51
CA ILE A 206 8.16 -11.86 19.21
C ILE A 206 8.33 -11.41 20.68
N LYS A 207 9.39 -11.86 21.36
CA LYS A 207 9.67 -11.50 22.76
C LYS A 207 10.00 -10.02 22.98
N ASP A 208 10.42 -9.32 21.93
CA ASP A 208 10.82 -7.91 22.00
C ASP A 208 9.60 -6.98 21.90
N ILE A 209 8.42 -7.52 21.54
CA ILE A 209 7.16 -6.81 21.44
C ILE A 209 6.46 -6.84 22.81
N THR A 210 6.96 -6.04 23.74
CA THR A 210 6.49 -6.08 25.14
C THR A 210 5.14 -5.45 25.37
N ASP A 211 4.69 -4.55 24.47
CA ASP A 211 3.37 -3.91 24.53
C ASP A 211 2.22 -4.84 24.11
N GLY A 212 2.61 -6.01 23.56
CA GLY A 212 1.72 -7.09 23.15
C GLY A 212 1.47 -7.16 21.65
N THR A 213 1.57 -8.36 21.09
CA THR A 213 1.46 -8.59 19.65
C THR A 213 0.09 -8.22 19.07
N THR A 214 -0.96 -8.27 19.88
CA THR A 214 -2.33 -7.85 19.50
C THR A 214 -2.52 -6.33 19.51
N LYS A 215 -1.57 -5.58 20.08
CA LYS A 215 -1.62 -4.13 20.24
C LYS A 215 -0.53 -3.41 19.45
N THR A 216 0.29 -4.13 18.72
CA THR A 216 1.36 -3.56 17.89
C THR A 216 1.03 -3.73 16.41
N ILE A 217 1.07 -2.65 15.65
CA ILE A 217 0.87 -2.66 14.20
C ILE A 217 2.15 -3.15 13.52
N ALA A 218 2.01 -4.17 12.68
CA ALA A 218 3.07 -4.66 11.81
C ALA A 218 3.02 -4.02 10.41
N LEU A 219 1.84 -4.02 9.78
CA LEU A 219 1.64 -3.47 8.45
C LEU A 219 0.42 -2.55 8.42
N GLY A 220 0.43 -1.55 7.55
CA GLY A 220 -0.72 -0.68 7.32
C GLY A 220 -0.96 -0.43 5.84
N GLU A 221 -2.19 -0.11 5.48
CA GLU A 221 -2.54 0.32 4.12
C GLU A 221 -1.95 1.68 3.80
N ARG A 222 -1.49 1.84 2.56
CA ARG A 222 -1.11 3.11 1.99
C ARG A 222 -1.42 3.16 0.50
N VAL A 223 -2.30 4.09 0.13
CA VAL A 223 -2.73 4.27 -1.25
C VAL A 223 -1.92 5.33 -1.97
N TRP A 224 -1.93 5.23 -3.28
CA TRP A 224 -1.37 6.24 -4.17
C TRP A 224 -2.38 7.37 -4.38
N ARG A 225 -2.37 8.35 -3.47
CA ARG A 225 -3.35 9.44 -3.49
C ARG A 225 -2.65 10.79 -3.42
N ASN A 226 -3.16 11.77 -4.16
CA ASN A 226 -2.78 13.16 -3.98
C ASN A 226 -3.64 13.78 -2.87
N PHE A 227 -3.02 14.35 -1.86
CA PHE A 227 -3.69 15.18 -0.88
C PHE A 227 -3.43 16.64 -1.23
N ASN A 228 -4.48 17.34 -1.65
CA ASN A 228 -4.42 18.74 -2.05
C ASN A 228 -4.46 19.66 -0.82
N GLY A 229 -3.90 20.86 -0.95
CA GLY A 229 -4.01 21.91 0.07
C GLY A 229 -2.90 21.91 1.12
N VAL A 230 -1.83 21.17 0.90
CA VAL A 230 -0.66 21.20 1.78
C VAL A 230 0.38 22.17 1.20
N THR A 231 0.69 23.22 1.96
CA THR A 231 1.72 24.22 1.60
C THR A 231 2.86 24.15 2.59
N GLY A 232 4.09 24.13 2.12
CA GLY A 232 5.27 24.16 2.96
C GLY A 232 6.52 24.58 2.20
N THR A 233 7.53 25.05 2.90
CA THR A 233 8.82 25.42 2.33
C THR A 233 9.85 24.35 2.66
N ASP A 234 10.61 23.92 1.66
CA ASP A 234 11.78 23.07 1.84
C ASP A 234 12.93 23.90 2.43
N PRO A 235 13.34 23.70 3.69
CA PRO A 235 14.39 24.52 4.31
C PRO A 235 15.78 24.28 3.72
N GLY A 236 15.97 23.16 3.01
CA GLY A 236 17.25 22.82 2.39
C GLY A 236 17.42 23.33 0.97
N ASN A 237 16.32 23.71 0.29
CA ASN A 237 16.34 24.07 -1.13
C ASN A 237 15.43 25.26 -1.46
N SER A 238 14.90 25.97 -0.47
CA SER A 238 13.99 27.14 -0.62
C SER A 238 12.84 26.94 -1.62
N GLN A 239 12.55 25.71 -2.00
CA GLN A 239 11.43 25.38 -2.88
C GLN A 239 10.13 25.35 -2.08
N THR A 240 9.19 26.19 -2.48
CA THR A 240 7.83 26.13 -1.96
C THR A 240 7.15 24.86 -2.48
N LEU A 241 6.90 23.91 -1.60
CA LEU A 241 6.07 22.75 -1.91
C LEU A 241 4.62 23.22 -1.92
N SER A 242 4.18 23.78 -3.03
CA SER A 242 2.78 24.15 -3.19
C SER A 242 2.01 23.05 -3.89
N GLY A 243 0.90 22.63 -3.28
CA GLY A 243 -0.20 22.03 -4.01
C GLY A 243 -0.54 20.60 -3.73
N SER A 244 0.34 19.64 -3.58
CA SER A 244 -0.11 18.26 -3.28
C SER A 244 0.99 17.39 -2.70
N ILE A 245 0.72 16.82 -1.55
CA ILE A 245 1.48 15.68 -1.05
C ILE A 245 0.97 14.45 -1.78
N LYS A 246 1.89 13.75 -2.41
CA LYS A 246 1.64 12.43 -3.01
C LYS A 246 2.19 11.38 -2.05
N PRO A 247 1.41 10.81 -1.14
CA PRO A 247 1.81 9.58 -0.49
C PRO A 247 1.98 8.56 -1.61
N GLN A 248 3.17 8.03 -1.69
CA GLN A 248 3.47 7.00 -2.66
C GLN A 248 3.24 5.66 -1.96
N ALA A 249 2.48 4.78 -2.56
CA ALA A 249 2.46 3.39 -2.17
C ALA A 249 3.90 2.86 -2.18
N GLY A 250 4.20 1.89 -1.33
CA GLY A 250 5.54 1.31 -1.22
C GLY A 250 5.98 0.56 -2.48
N CYS A 251 7.24 0.19 -2.53
CA CYS A 251 7.76 -0.80 -3.46
C CYS A 251 7.89 -2.14 -2.72
N VAL A 252 7.52 -3.25 -3.39
CA VAL A 252 7.63 -4.59 -2.79
C VAL A 252 9.09 -4.93 -2.49
N PHE A 253 9.99 -4.63 -3.41
CA PHE A 253 11.36 -5.12 -3.40
C PHE A 253 12.35 -4.16 -2.78
N CYS A 254 12.13 -2.87 -2.93
CA CYS A 254 13.19 -1.90 -2.74
C CYS A 254 12.75 -0.73 -1.89
N VAL A 255 13.63 -0.32 -1.00
CA VAL A 255 13.58 0.95 -0.29
C VAL A 255 14.70 1.84 -0.80
N ARG A 256 14.37 3.09 -1.00
CA ARG A 256 15.34 4.11 -1.39
C ARG A 256 16.16 4.52 -0.18
N GLY A 257 17.44 4.17 -0.16
CA GLY A 257 18.35 4.66 0.85
C GLY A 257 18.74 6.11 0.61
N THR A 258 18.65 6.98 1.61
CA THR A 258 19.23 8.32 1.58
C THR A 258 19.90 8.67 2.89
N ARG A 259 20.90 9.53 2.78
CA ARG A 259 21.65 10.11 3.88
C ARG A 259 20.72 10.79 4.88
N GLN A 260 21.05 10.63 6.16
CA GLN A 260 20.53 11.41 7.28
C GLN A 260 19.02 11.52 7.35
N GLN A 261 18.43 11.13 8.48
CA GLN A 261 17.18 11.70 9.03
C GLN A 261 16.18 12.32 8.04
N SER A 262 16.64 12.53 6.78
CA SER A 262 15.79 13.06 5.77
C SER A 262 15.01 11.90 5.18
N SER A 263 13.86 11.93 5.55
CA SER A 263 12.67 11.95 4.78
C SER A 263 12.54 10.99 3.60
N TRP A 264 13.54 10.51 2.97
CA TRP A 264 13.46 9.72 1.75
C TRP A 264 13.47 8.21 2.01
N GLY A 265 14.11 7.76 3.08
CA GLY A 265 14.14 6.35 3.48
C GLY A 265 12.80 5.82 3.98
N ILE A 266 11.94 6.71 4.48
CA ILE A 266 10.64 6.37 5.06
C ILE A 266 9.53 6.24 4.01
N ARG A 267 9.80 6.49 2.73
CA ARG A 267 8.76 6.38 1.68
C ARG A 267 8.07 5.02 1.66
N ASP A 268 8.73 4.00 2.17
CA ASP A 268 8.24 2.62 2.14
C ASP A 268 7.90 2.06 3.52
N GLY A 269 8.01 2.86 4.59
CA GLY A 269 7.61 2.51 5.95
C GLY A 269 6.36 3.24 6.43
N LEU A 270 5.68 2.68 7.41
CA LEU A 270 4.61 3.32 8.15
C LEU A 270 5.22 4.00 9.36
N GLY A 271 5.22 5.33 9.39
CA GLY A 271 5.59 6.12 10.56
C GLY A 271 4.36 6.84 11.13
N ALA A 272 4.27 6.96 12.44
CA ALA A 272 3.32 7.87 13.05
C ALA A 272 3.97 9.26 13.19
N MET A 273 3.22 10.27 12.87
CA MET A 273 3.74 11.63 12.75
C MET A 273 3.86 12.39 14.06
N PRO A 274 4.89 13.25 14.21
CA PRO A 274 4.99 14.12 15.38
C PRO A 274 3.89 15.17 15.47
N THR A 275 3.35 15.65 14.36
CA THR A 275 2.47 16.80 14.33
C THR A 275 1.32 16.66 13.33
N GLY A 276 0.16 16.29 13.82
CA GLY A 276 -1.12 16.58 13.15
C GLY A 276 -1.59 15.69 12.01
N GLY A 277 -0.90 14.58 11.73
CA GLY A 277 -1.38 13.58 10.77
C GLY A 277 -2.22 12.49 11.44
N GLY A 278 -3.06 11.83 10.69
CA GLY A 278 -3.87 10.68 11.11
C GLY A 278 -4.21 9.83 9.90
N ILE A 279 -5.00 8.79 10.09
CA ILE A 279 -5.46 7.97 8.98
C ILE A 279 -6.18 8.85 7.95
N ASN A 280 -5.76 8.78 6.69
CA ASN A 280 -6.27 9.63 5.59
C ASN A 280 -6.11 11.15 5.79
N LYS A 281 -5.39 11.60 6.81
CA LYS A 281 -5.20 13.00 7.13
C LYS A 281 -3.72 13.35 7.05
N PRO A 282 -3.25 13.99 5.97
CA PRO A 282 -1.90 14.53 5.92
C PRO A 282 -1.77 15.67 6.92
N SER A 283 -0.59 15.82 7.50
CA SER A 283 -0.29 17.01 8.32
C SER A 283 -0.41 18.28 7.48
N SER A 284 -1.02 19.30 8.05
CA SER A 284 -1.07 20.64 7.47
C SER A 284 0.24 21.42 7.60
N ILE A 285 1.18 20.92 8.40
CA ILE A 285 2.46 21.56 8.68
C ILE A 285 3.54 20.79 7.91
N ILE A 286 4.09 21.42 6.89
CA ILE A 286 5.19 20.86 6.13
C ILE A 286 6.42 21.73 6.38
N SER A 287 7.27 21.30 7.30
CA SER A 287 8.69 21.61 7.22
C SER A 287 9.37 20.53 6.34
N TYR A 288 10.57 20.77 5.87
CA TYR A 288 11.31 19.76 5.07
C TYR A 288 11.52 18.44 5.83
N THR A 289 11.79 18.51 7.11
CA THR A 289 11.83 17.39 8.04
C THR A 289 10.48 16.71 8.18
N GLU A 290 9.37 17.44 8.06
CA GLU A 290 8.00 16.94 8.20
C GLU A 290 7.36 16.51 6.87
N SER A 291 7.93 16.90 5.71
CA SER A 291 7.39 16.52 4.40
C SER A 291 7.38 15.03 4.15
N VAL A 292 8.12 14.30 4.95
CA VAL A 292 8.23 12.83 4.92
C VAL A 292 7.28 12.19 5.87
N SER A 293 7.17 12.75 7.04
CA SER A 293 6.16 12.36 7.98
C SER A 293 4.77 12.54 7.36
N ALA A 294 4.52 13.58 6.58
CA ALA A 294 3.30 13.76 5.80
C ALA A 294 3.04 12.65 4.77
N ARG A 295 4.04 11.85 4.42
CA ARG A 295 3.92 10.73 3.46
C ARG A 295 3.87 9.37 4.12
N SER A 296 4.18 9.28 5.40
CA SER A 296 4.36 8.01 6.12
C SER A 296 3.11 7.54 6.86
N PHE A 297 1.99 8.23 6.73
CA PHE A 297 0.75 7.86 7.43
C PHE A 297 -0.01 6.73 6.71
N CYS A 298 -0.84 6.05 7.49
CA CYS A 298 -1.77 5.05 6.97
C CYS A 298 -2.85 5.73 6.12
N SER A 299 -3.09 5.23 4.93
CA SER A 299 -4.12 5.80 4.04
C SER A 299 -4.80 4.75 3.19
N SER A 300 -6.09 4.97 2.92
CA SER A 300 -6.93 4.04 2.19
C SER A 300 -7.99 4.79 1.37
N TYR A 301 -8.53 4.14 0.35
CA TYR A 301 -9.74 4.57 -0.33
C TYR A 301 -11.02 3.99 0.31
N HIS A 302 -10.87 3.18 1.35
CA HIS A 302 -12.01 2.66 2.10
C HIS A 302 -12.69 3.78 2.89
N PRO A 303 -14.02 3.92 2.83
CA PRO A 303 -14.73 4.93 3.62
C PRO A 303 -14.48 4.76 5.13
N GLY A 304 -14.11 5.86 5.77
CA GLY A 304 -14.05 5.98 7.23
C GLY A 304 -12.77 5.47 7.89
N GLY A 305 -11.77 4.97 7.14
CA GLY A 305 -10.51 4.54 7.76
C GLY A 305 -9.63 3.67 6.89
N ALA A 306 -8.71 2.93 7.50
CA ALA A 306 -7.77 2.04 6.84
C ALA A 306 -7.56 0.75 7.64
N GLN A 307 -7.11 -0.30 6.96
CA GLN A 307 -6.81 -1.58 7.58
C GLN A 307 -5.33 -1.68 7.94
N CYS A 308 -5.05 -2.30 9.08
CA CYS A 308 -3.71 -2.63 9.51
C CYS A 308 -3.64 -4.10 9.94
N THR A 309 -2.48 -4.72 9.76
CA THR A 309 -2.15 -6.02 10.34
C THR A 309 -1.39 -5.79 11.64
N MET A 310 -1.82 -6.47 12.69
CA MET A 310 -1.16 -6.47 13.98
C MET A 310 0.02 -7.44 13.98
N ALA A 311 0.89 -7.35 14.97
CA ALA A 311 2.06 -8.21 15.09
C ALA A 311 1.71 -9.69 15.34
N ASP A 312 0.48 -10.02 15.75
CA ASP A 312 -0.05 -11.38 15.84
C ASP A 312 -0.62 -11.92 14.52
N GLY A 313 -0.57 -11.13 13.42
CA GLY A 313 -1.14 -11.48 12.12
C GLY A 313 -2.63 -11.16 11.97
N SER A 314 -3.32 -10.73 13.03
CA SER A 314 -4.72 -10.29 12.93
C SER A 314 -4.83 -8.98 12.15
N THR A 315 -5.95 -8.79 11.44
CA THR A 315 -6.21 -7.57 10.67
C THR A 315 -7.35 -6.79 11.32
N ARG A 316 -7.13 -5.49 11.54
CA ARG A 316 -8.10 -4.57 12.13
C ARG A 316 -8.32 -3.35 11.24
N PHE A 317 -9.51 -2.79 11.34
CA PHE A 317 -9.84 -1.53 10.69
C PHE A 317 -9.76 -0.39 11.71
N PHE A 318 -8.99 0.63 11.41
CA PHE A 318 -8.83 1.81 12.22
C PHE A 318 -9.59 2.97 11.60
N SER A 319 -10.39 3.66 12.42
CA SER A 319 -11.17 4.81 11.99
C SER A 319 -10.29 6.02 11.70
N GLU A 320 -10.72 6.88 10.79
CA GLU A 320 -10.12 8.22 10.57
C GLU A 320 -10.17 9.12 11.82
N SER A 321 -11.03 8.80 12.78
CA SER A 321 -11.11 9.49 14.07
C SER A 321 -10.06 9.02 15.08
N THR A 322 -9.35 7.91 14.81
CA THR A 322 -8.29 7.41 15.71
C THR A 322 -7.24 8.48 15.93
N SER A 323 -6.97 8.78 17.19
CA SER A 323 -6.01 9.83 17.53
C SER A 323 -4.59 9.45 17.15
N LEU A 324 -3.79 10.46 16.83
CA LEU A 324 -2.38 10.26 16.49
C LEU A 324 -1.60 9.62 17.64
N GLY A 325 -1.90 9.98 18.88
CA GLY A 325 -1.28 9.37 20.06
C GLY A 325 -1.51 7.86 20.11
N VAL A 326 -2.75 7.42 19.90
CA VAL A 326 -3.09 5.99 19.82
C VAL A 326 -2.31 5.30 18.69
N MET A 327 -2.25 5.91 17.51
CA MET A 327 -1.49 5.32 16.38
C MET A 327 0.00 5.19 16.68
N ARG A 328 0.58 6.14 17.41
CA ARG A 328 2.00 6.08 17.85
C ARG A 328 2.23 4.90 18.79
N ASN A 329 1.39 4.82 19.83
CA ASN A 329 1.50 3.74 20.81
C ASN A 329 1.26 2.35 20.18
N LEU A 330 0.45 2.28 19.11
CA LEU A 330 0.24 1.03 18.34
C LEU A 330 1.41 0.68 17.42
N ILE A 331 2.28 1.62 17.08
CA ILE A 331 3.44 1.35 16.22
C ILE A 331 4.66 0.97 17.06
N ALA A 332 4.86 1.60 18.23
CA ALA A 332 5.93 1.25 19.15
C ALA A 332 5.78 -0.20 19.66
N ILE A 333 6.91 -0.88 19.86
CA ILE A 333 6.92 -2.29 20.30
C ILE A 333 7.16 -2.45 21.81
N ALA A 334 7.64 -1.39 22.48
CA ALA A 334 8.12 -1.44 23.86
C ALA A 334 8.12 -0.04 24.52
N ASP A 335 7.07 0.74 24.37
CA ASP A 335 6.96 2.06 24.99
C ASP A 335 6.25 2.03 26.36
N GLY A 336 5.63 0.89 26.70
CA GLY A 336 4.89 0.69 27.94
C GLY A 336 3.65 1.57 28.07
N GLN A 337 3.21 2.22 26.98
CA GLN A 337 2.05 3.11 27.03
C GLN A 337 0.77 2.31 26.84
N PRO A 338 -0.21 2.48 27.74
CA PRO A 338 -1.47 1.79 27.59
C PRO A 338 -2.23 2.33 26.38
N VAL A 339 -2.53 1.47 25.43
CA VAL A 339 -3.50 1.79 24.38
C VAL A 339 -4.89 1.58 24.95
N SER A 340 -5.51 2.67 25.42
CA SER A 340 -6.86 2.68 25.96
C SER A 340 -7.84 3.29 24.96
N GLY A 341 -8.98 2.65 24.76
CA GLY A 341 -10.09 3.11 23.93
C GLY A 341 -10.48 2.13 22.82
N ASP A 342 -11.71 2.26 22.33
CA ASP A 342 -12.19 1.64 21.10
C ASP A 342 -11.60 2.41 19.90
N TYR A 343 -10.74 1.77 19.12
CA TYR A 343 -10.09 2.31 17.92
C TYR A 343 -10.29 1.41 16.70
#